data_c1fb8fa14f98cdf2a99a99a47ba2e3f0
#
_entry.id   c1fb8fa14f98cdf2a99a99a47ba2e3f0
#
_cell.length_a   1.000
_cell.length_b   1.000
_cell.length_c   1.000
_cell.angle_alpha   90.00
_cell.angle_beta   90.00
_cell.angle_gamma   90.00
#
_symmetry.space_group_name_H-M   'P 1'
#
loop_
_entity.id
_entity.type
_entity.pdbx_description
1 polymer ?
#
loop_
_entity_poly.entity_id
_entity_poly.type
_entity_poly.pdbx_seq_one_letter_code
_entity_poly.pdbx_strand_id
1 'polypeptide(L)'
;MHNGHRAAFVALGAAVLSLTLGTLPGAAHAAGHEHGGRAGETALSREGYWPMEEAPGGIAPNLEPGGLPLTLNGDARIYRAEDIFQDAALVDQGDLRLDGDGDWAETSAPPVAGDGSFTLAARARLTAADARTQTVLSLPGSETDRLAIRYQAASGKWEVVVATKDKAKAPRVVVTEEQALPDDDPYGVGDHLAVVFDAPAHELRLYVNGQLADTSVAVDTTSWTASGGLQVGRSATHGDYFDGTVDEVRAYSGVASPTMISQMSALTGLPHL
;
A
#
# COMPACT_ATOMS: atom_id res chain seq x y z
N MET A 1 -42.39 46.80 33.79
CA MET A 1 -42.12 47.85 32.77
C MET A 1 -41.72 47.09 31.56
N HIS A 2 -42.60 46.81 30.74
CA HIS A 2 -43.14 47.42 29.53
C HIS A 2 -42.20 47.38 28.35
N ASN A 3 -42.64 46.64 27.39
CA ASN A 3 -42.75 46.84 25.94
C ASN A 3 -41.49 46.46 25.09
N GLY A 4 -41.60 45.92 23.93
CA GLY A 4 -42.76 45.67 23.06
C GLY A 4 -42.32 45.00 21.76
N HIS A 5 -43.25 44.30 21.21
CA HIS A 5 -43.20 43.61 19.91
C HIS A 5 -42.90 44.53 18.72
N ARG A 6 -42.23 43.95 17.67
CA ARG A 6 -42.64 44.24 16.28
C ARG A 6 -42.30 43.06 15.37
N ALA A 7 -43.34 42.42 14.87
CA ALA A 7 -43.32 41.53 13.73
C ALA A 7 -43.26 42.38 12.43
N ALA A 8 -42.54 41.87 11.44
CA ALA A 8 -42.64 42.36 10.07
C ALA A 8 -42.89 41.19 9.13
N PHE A 9 -44.07 41.15 8.57
CA PHE A 9 -44.47 40.33 7.43
C PHE A 9 -43.85 40.89 6.15
N VAL A 10 -43.31 40.08 5.26
CA VAL A 10 -43.08 40.43 3.86
C VAL A 10 -43.61 39.31 2.97
N ALA A 11 -44.35 39.78 1.96
CA ALA A 11 -45.27 39.03 1.14
C ALA A 11 -44.63 38.12 0.08
N LEU A 12 -45.42 37.09 -0.30
CA LEU A 12 -45.27 36.25 -1.49
C LEU A 12 -45.36 37.09 -2.78
N GLY A 13 -44.40 36.88 -3.69
CA GLY A 13 -44.50 37.26 -5.09
C GLY A 13 -44.43 36.01 -5.95
N ALA A 14 -45.53 35.57 -6.51
CA ALA A 14 -45.59 34.51 -7.52
C ALA A 14 -45.22 35.07 -8.90
N ALA A 15 -44.17 34.55 -9.52
CA ALA A 15 -43.86 34.79 -10.92
C ALA A 15 -44.20 33.54 -11.74
N VAL A 16 -45.17 33.69 -12.60
CA VAL A 16 -45.57 32.72 -13.64
C VAL A 16 -44.57 32.83 -14.78
N LEU A 17 -43.82 31.77 -15.07
CA LEU A 17 -42.97 31.70 -16.25
C LEU A 17 -43.56 30.73 -17.27
N SER A 18 -43.94 31.27 -18.42
CA SER A 18 -44.54 30.58 -19.57
C SER A 18 -43.50 29.67 -20.25
N LEU A 19 -43.87 28.41 -20.44
CA LEU A 19 -43.12 27.44 -21.26
C LEU A 19 -43.33 27.73 -22.74
N THR A 20 -42.29 28.05 -23.49
CA THR A 20 -42.24 27.97 -24.94
C THR A 20 -41.51 26.64 -25.32
N LEU A 21 -42.23 25.74 -25.98
CA LEU A 21 -41.64 24.56 -26.63
C LEU A 21 -40.77 25.02 -27.82
N GLY A 22 -39.46 24.90 -27.70
CA GLY A 22 -38.56 24.98 -28.83
C GLY A 22 -38.12 23.60 -29.26
N THR A 23 -38.33 23.24 -30.52
CA THR A 23 -37.87 22.01 -31.17
C THR A 23 -36.37 21.92 -31.19
N LEU A 24 -35.83 20.79 -30.68
CA LEU A 24 -34.41 20.46 -30.73
C LEU A 24 -34.04 19.86 -32.09
N PRO A 25 -32.96 20.31 -32.72
CA PRO A 25 -32.31 19.58 -33.79
C PRO A 25 -31.24 18.63 -33.24
N GLY A 26 -31.24 17.42 -33.73
CA GLY A 26 -30.09 16.54 -33.95
C GLY A 26 -29.19 16.20 -32.80
N ALA A 27 -29.28 14.96 -32.33
CA ALA A 27 -28.27 14.34 -31.46
C ALA A 27 -26.88 14.32 -32.14
N ALA A 28 -25.98 15.17 -31.68
CA ALA A 28 -24.55 14.98 -31.90
C ALA A 28 -24.08 13.89 -30.95
N HIS A 29 -23.56 12.80 -31.48
CA HIS A 29 -22.83 11.79 -30.73
C HIS A 29 -21.67 12.49 -30.01
N ALA A 30 -21.74 12.53 -28.69
CA ALA A 30 -20.57 12.82 -27.88
C ALA A 30 -19.60 11.64 -28.10
N ALA A 31 -18.55 11.91 -28.87
CA ALA A 31 -17.40 11.05 -28.91
C ALA A 31 -16.85 10.95 -27.49
N GLY A 32 -16.82 9.73 -26.95
CA GLY A 32 -16.16 9.47 -25.70
C GLY A 32 -14.73 9.99 -25.77
N HIS A 33 -14.35 10.81 -24.81
CA HIS A 33 -12.95 11.06 -24.56
C HIS A 33 -12.34 9.72 -24.11
N GLU A 34 -11.78 9.00 -25.06
CA GLU A 34 -10.77 8.00 -24.74
C GLU A 34 -9.68 8.76 -24.00
N HIS A 35 -9.48 8.41 -22.73
CA HIS A 35 -8.27 8.78 -22.02
C HIS A 35 -7.13 8.13 -22.81
N GLY A 36 -6.46 8.92 -23.60
CA GLY A 36 -5.24 8.50 -24.28
C GLY A 36 -4.24 8.11 -23.20
N GLY A 37 -4.09 6.80 -22.96
CA GLY A 37 -3.01 6.27 -22.14
C GLY A 37 -1.70 6.84 -22.67
N ARG A 38 -0.89 7.38 -21.80
CA ARG A 38 0.47 7.82 -22.14
C ARG A 38 1.20 6.64 -22.75
N ALA A 39 1.74 6.77 -23.95
CA ALA A 39 2.56 5.74 -24.56
C ALA A 39 3.72 5.38 -23.61
N GLY A 40 3.73 4.15 -23.08
CA GLY A 40 4.70 3.68 -22.09
C GLY A 40 4.13 3.34 -20.72
N GLU A 41 2.85 3.61 -20.44
CA GLU A 41 2.20 3.23 -19.18
C GLU A 41 1.90 1.73 -19.21
N THR A 42 2.55 0.96 -18.33
CA THR A 42 2.22 -0.45 -18.12
C THR A 42 0.82 -0.52 -17.53
N ALA A 43 -0.07 -1.28 -18.15
CA ALA A 43 -1.40 -1.54 -17.58
C ALA A 43 -1.22 -2.14 -16.18
N LEU A 44 -2.00 -1.66 -15.22
CA LEU A 44 -1.96 -2.19 -13.87
C LEU A 44 -2.46 -3.64 -13.86
N SER A 45 -1.63 -4.55 -13.37
CA SER A 45 -1.94 -5.98 -13.24
C SER A 45 -1.57 -6.44 -11.82
N ARG A 46 -2.47 -7.17 -11.17
CA ARG A 46 -2.17 -7.76 -9.87
C ARG A 46 -1.40 -9.06 -10.06
N GLU A 47 -0.20 -9.11 -9.52
CA GLU A 47 0.71 -10.26 -9.61
C GLU A 47 0.70 -11.11 -8.33
N GLY A 48 0.22 -10.51 -7.23
CA GLY A 48 0.10 -11.18 -5.96
C GLY A 48 -0.87 -10.51 -5.01
N TYR A 49 -1.64 -11.37 -4.30
CA TYR A 49 -2.45 -11.00 -3.17
C TYR A 49 -2.41 -12.11 -2.12
N TRP A 50 -1.89 -11.80 -0.96
CA TRP A 50 -1.74 -12.68 0.20
C TRP A 50 -2.48 -12.06 1.39
N PRO A 51 -3.75 -12.46 1.62
CA PRO A 51 -4.58 -11.90 2.70
C PRO A 51 -4.23 -12.46 4.09
N MET A 52 -3.21 -13.31 4.22
CA MET A 52 -2.72 -13.90 5.47
C MET A 52 -3.80 -14.65 6.29
N GLU A 53 -4.82 -15.19 5.63
CA GLU A 53 -5.91 -15.91 6.30
C GLU A 53 -5.54 -17.33 6.73
N GLU A 54 -4.64 -17.98 6.01
CA GLU A 54 -4.19 -19.35 6.28
C GLU A 54 -2.83 -19.64 5.67
N ALA A 55 -2.13 -20.63 6.24
CA ALA A 55 -0.89 -21.16 5.67
C ALA A 55 -0.79 -22.66 5.91
N PRO A 56 -1.57 -23.49 5.22
CA PRO A 56 -1.51 -24.95 5.36
C PRO A 56 -0.12 -25.46 5.00
N GLY A 57 0.51 -26.18 5.95
CA GLY A 57 1.88 -26.67 5.79
C GLY A 57 2.95 -25.58 5.69
N GLY A 58 2.70 -24.38 6.22
CA GLY A 58 3.62 -23.25 6.15
C GLY A 58 3.61 -22.51 4.82
N ILE A 59 2.58 -22.67 4.01
CA ILE A 59 2.43 -22.03 2.69
C ILE A 59 1.18 -21.13 2.69
N ALA A 60 1.37 -19.81 2.69
CA ALA A 60 0.27 -18.86 2.51
C ALA A 60 -0.06 -18.73 1.01
N PRO A 61 -1.31 -19.01 0.60
CA PRO A 61 -1.69 -19.01 -0.80
C PRO A 61 -1.66 -17.60 -1.39
N ASN A 62 -1.28 -17.51 -2.66
CA ASN A 62 -1.52 -16.33 -3.48
C ASN A 62 -2.91 -16.48 -4.11
N LEU A 63 -3.78 -15.48 -3.96
CA LEU A 63 -5.13 -15.52 -4.53
C LEU A 63 -5.15 -15.18 -6.02
N GLU A 64 -4.03 -14.73 -6.61
CA GLU A 64 -3.94 -14.59 -8.08
C GLU A 64 -3.73 -15.94 -8.75
N PRO A 65 -4.51 -16.25 -9.80
CA PRO A 65 -4.33 -17.49 -10.54
C PRO A 65 -2.91 -17.64 -11.09
N GLY A 66 -2.22 -18.71 -10.67
CA GLY A 66 -0.82 -18.95 -11.07
C GLY A 66 0.21 -18.10 -10.34
N GLY A 67 -0.21 -17.27 -9.38
CA GLY A 67 0.70 -16.46 -8.57
C GLY A 67 1.54 -17.31 -7.60
N LEU A 68 2.70 -16.78 -7.22
CA LEU A 68 3.62 -17.45 -6.32
C LEU A 68 3.10 -17.41 -4.88
N PRO A 69 3.04 -18.52 -4.14
CA PRO A 69 2.70 -18.51 -2.74
C PRO A 69 3.85 -17.94 -1.90
N LEU A 70 3.54 -17.55 -0.65
CA LEU A 70 4.54 -17.23 0.37
C LEU A 70 4.82 -18.49 1.19
N THR A 71 6.10 -18.82 1.34
CA THR A 71 6.59 -19.85 2.27
C THR A 71 6.97 -19.19 3.57
N LEU A 72 6.40 -19.64 4.68
CA LEU A 72 6.73 -19.20 6.02
C LEU A 72 8.02 -19.88 6.48
N ASN A 73 8.89 -19.14 7.14
CA ASN A 73 10.19 -19.57 7.63
C ASN A 73 10.38 -19.16 9.09
N GLY A 74 11.30 -19.83 9.77
CA GLY A 74 11.44 -19.66 11.22
C GLY A 74 10.26 -20.30 11.94
N ASP A 75 9.73 -19.62 12.93
CA ASP A 75 8.47 -19.93 13.58
C ASP A 75 7.34 -18.95 13.22
N ALA A 76 7.49 -18.23 12.11
CA ALA A 76 6.43 -17.42 11.48
C ALA A 76 5.14 -18.22 11.32
N ARG A 77 4.03 -17.64 11.69
CA ARG A 77 2.73 -18.32 11.63
C ARG A 77 1.60 -17.37 11.25
N ILE A 78 0.61 -17.89 10.57
CA ILE A 78 -0.69 -17.22 10.48
C ILE A 78 -1.44 -17.49 11.80
N TYR A 79 -1.76 -16.40 12.47
CA TYR A 79 -2.65 -16.41 13.62
C TYR A 79 -4.07 -16.20 13.12
N ARG A 80 -5.02 -16.95 13.70
CA ARG A 80 -6.45 -16.73 13.46
C ARG A 80 -7.10 -16.32 14.75
N ALA A 81 -7.77 -15.18 14.74
CA ALA A 81 -8.52 -14.70 15.89
C ALA A 81 -9.72 -15.61 16.15
N GLU A 82 -9.68 -16.38 17.26
CA GLU A 82 -10.81 -17.15 17.73
C GLU A 82 -11.76 -16.30 18.60
N ASP A 83 -11.23 -15.23 19.19
CA ASP A 83 -11.94 -14.30 20.06
C ASP A 83 -11.62 -12.86 19.67
N ILE A 84 -12.58 -12.19 19.06
CA ILE A 84 -12.48 -10.78 18.61
C ILE A 84 -12.27 -9.77 19.76
N PHE A 85 -12.39 -10.20 21.01
CA PHE A 85 -12.22 -9.31 22.17
C PHE A 85 -10.84 -9.40 22.81
N GLN A 86 -10.04 -10.41 22.47
CA GLN A 86 -8.75 -10.63 23.10
C GLN A 86 -7.56 -10.38 22.19
N ASP A 87 -7.70 -10.61 20.91
CA ASP A 87 -6.56 -10.53 19.99
C ASP A 87 -7.06 -10.47 18.52
N ALA A 88 -7.60 -9.34 18.15
CA ALA A 88 -8.14 -9.15 16.79
C ALA A 88 -7.03 -9.20 15.74
N ALA A 89 -7.28 -9.89 14.63
CA ALA A 89 -6.48 -9.78 13.42
C ALA A 89 -6.52 -8.34 12.86
N LEU A 90 -5.53 -7.96 12.05
CA LEU A 90 -5.49 -6.64 11.42
C LEU A 90 -6.66 -6.45 10.47
N VAL A 91 -6.94 -7.48 9.68
CA VAL A 91 -8.06 -7.54 8.74
C VAL A 91 -8.66 -8.94 8.80
N ASP A 92 -9.97 -9.04 8.61
CA ASP A 92 -10.73 -10.30 8.57
C ASP A 92 -10.42 -11.22 9.78
N GLN A 93 -9.91 -12.44 9.58
CA GLN A 93 -9.74 -13.43 10.66
C GLN A 93 -8.30 -13.85 10.88
N GLY A 94 -7.41 -13.62 9.92
CA GLY A 94 -6.02 -14.07 9.95
C GLY A 94 -5.02 -12.94 9.83
N ASP A 95 -3.83 -13.14 10.37
CA ASP A 95 -2.68 -12.26 10.14
C ASP A 95 -1.36 -13.03 10.33
N LEU A 96 -0.29 -12.57 9.67
CA LEU A 96 1.05 -13.12 9.84
C LEU A 96 1.71 -12.51 11.07
N ARG A 97 2.07 -13.37 12.04
CA ARG A 97 2.77 -12.97 13.26
C ARG A 97 4.25 -13.29 13.18
N LEU A 98 5.06 -12.29 13.54
CA LEU A 98 6.51 -12.26 13.48
C LEU A 98 7.05 -11.72 14.80
N ASP A 99 8.12 -12.32 15.33
CA ASP A 99 8.67 -11.99 16.65
C ASP A 99 9.96 -11.14 16.60
N GLY A 100 10.39 -10.77 15.38
CA GLY A 100 11.62 -9.97 15.17
C GLY A 100 12.92 -10.77 15.31
N ASP A 101 12.86 -12.08 15.40
CA ASP A 101 14.05 -12.95 15.55
C ASP A 101 13.99 -14.21 14.67
N GLY A 102 14.34 -14.04 13.40
CA GLY A 102 14.48 -15.19 12.48
C GLY A 102 13.20 -15.62 11.77
N ASP A 103 12.13 -14.85 11.90
CA ASP A 103 10.83 -15.10 11.28
C ASP A 103 10.61 -14.28 10.03
N TRP A 104 10.16 -14.92 8.95
CA TRP A 104 9.74 -14.24 7.72
C TRP A 104 8.88 -15.12 6.83
N ALA A 105 8.30 -14.53 5.79
CA ALA A 105 7.74 -15.27 4.68
C ALA A 105 8.33 -14.79 3.35
N GLU A 106 8.40 -15.68 2.35
CA GLU A 106 9.00 -15.32 1.06
C GLU A 106 8.34 -16.01 -0.13
N THR A 107 8.34 -15.35 -1.29
CA THR A 107 8.04 -15.99 -2.57
C THR A 107 9.31 -16.60 -3.17
N SER A 108 9.16 -17.62 -4.04
CA SER A 108 10.31 -18.28 -4.67
C SER A 108 11.02 -17.42 -5.75
N ALA A 109 10.39 -16.35 -6.21
CA ALA A 109 10.92 -15.38 -7.17
C ALA A 109 10.24 -14.02 -6.96
N PRO A 110 10.81 -12.90 -7.46
CA PRO A 110 10.16 -11.60 -7.34
C PRO A 110 8.82 -11.58 -8.10
N PRO A 111 7.72 -11.17 -7.45
CA PRO A 111 6.40 -11.12 -8.10
C PRO A 111 6.29 -9.99 -9.13
N VAL A 112 7.15 -8.98 -9.05
CA VAL A 112 7.21 -7.85 -9.98
C VAL A 112 8.61 -7.67 -10.53
N ALA A 113 8.72 -7.30 -11.80
CA ALA A 113 9.99 -6.91 -12.40
C ALA A 113 10.41 -5.55 -11.82
N GLY A 114 11.50 -5.52 -11.08
CA GLY A 114 11.91 -4.31 -10.37
C GLY A 114 12.45 -3.18 -11.27
N ASP A 115 12.62 -3.39 -12.56
CA ASP A 115 13.06 -2.39 -13.57
C ASP A 115 11.90 -1.65 -14.25
N GLY A 116 10.68 -2.19 -14.17
CA GLY A 116 9.45 -1.55 -14.63
C GLY A 116 8.70 -0.81 -13.51
N SER A 117 7.57 -0.19 -13.87
CA SER A 117 6.66 0.37 -12.86
C SER A 117 6.02 -0.74 -12.05
N PHE A 118 5.91 -0.52 -10.75
CA PHE A 118 5.25 -1.46 -9.84
C PHE A 118 4.61 -0.76 -8.64
N THR A 119 3.72 -1.49 -7.98
CA THR A 119 3.13 -1.10 -6.70
C THR A 119 3.22 -2.29 -5.75
N LEU A 120 3.72 -2.04 -4.54
CA LEU A 120 3.70 -2.99 -3.41
C LEU A 120 2.93 -2.38 -2.26
N ALA A 121 2.12 -3.17 -1.58
CA ALA A 121 1.40 -2.72 -0.40
C ALA A 121 1.30 -3.83 0.64
N ALA A 122 1.20 -3.43 1.90
CA ALA A 122 0.88 -4.30 3.03
C ALA A 122 0.21 -3.49 4.14
N ARG A 123 -0.49 -4.17 5.03
CA ARG A 123 -0.86 -3.62 6.33
C ARG A 123 0.12 -4.16 7.36
N ALA A 124 0.60 -3.29 8.25
CA ALA A 124 1.57 -3.68 9.27
C ALA A 124 1.30 -2.95 10.59
N ARG A 125 1.47 -3.66 11.69
CA ARG A 125 1.44 -3.13 13.06
C ARG A 125 2.69 -3.56 13.79
N LEU A 126 3.43 -2.60 14.34
CA LEU A 126 4.58 -2.88 15.18
C LEU A 126 4.13 -3.45 16.53
N THR A 127 4.85 -4.43 17.08
CA THR A 127 4.70 -4.78 18.50
C THR A 127 5.19 -3.65 19.38
N ALA A 128 6.31 -3.03 18.98
CA ALA A 128 6.83 -1.83 19.64
C ALA A 128 7.71 -1.03 18.69
N ALA A 129 7.62 0.29 18.78
CA ALA A 129 8.54 1.23 18.14
C ALA A 129 9.85 1.27 18.93
N ASP A 130 10.67 0.25 18.80
CA ASP A 130 11.92 0.08 19.53
C ASP A 130 13.15 0.71 18.84
N ALA A 131 14.35 0.44 19.36
CA ALA A 131 15.60 0.99 18.82
C ALA A 131 16.13 0.22 17.59
N ARG A 132 15.41 -0.77 17.09
CA ARG A 132 15.82 -1.58 15.93
C ARG A 132 15.09 -1.10 14.67
N THR A 133 15.83 -1.02 13.57
CA THR A 133 15.22 -0.90 12.25
C THR A 133 14.55 -2.23 11.91
N GLN A 134 13.33 -2.18 11.40
CA GLN A 134 12.49 -3.36 11.17
C GLN A 134 11.86 -3.30 9.78
N THR A 135 12.03 -4.36 8.98
CA THR A 135 11.60 -4.39 7.59
C THR A 135 10.29 -5.16 7.42
N VAL A 136 9.27 -4.48 6.90
CA VAL A 136 7.96 -5.07 6.58
C VAL A 136 8.02 -5.85 5.28
N LEU A 137 8.48 -5.23 4.19
CA LEU A 137 8.63 -5.85 2.87
C LEU A 137 9.99 -5.51 2.29
N SER A 138 10.61 -6.47 1.60
CA SER A 138 11.78 -6.18 0.76
C SER A 138 11.82 -6.98 -0.54
N LEU A 139 12.49 -6.42 -1.53
CA LEU A 139 12.85 -7.07 -2.80
C LEU A 139 14.37 -7.19 -2.84
N PRO A 140 14.95 -8.36 -2.54
CA PRO A 140 16.39 -8.50 -2.42
C PRO A 140 17.09 -8.61 -3.78
N GLY A 141 18.27 -8.00 -3.87
CA GLY A 141 19.31 -8.34 -4.83
C GLY A 141 20.31 -9.32 -4.26
N SER A 142 21.48 -9.40 -4.86
CA SER A 142 22.56 -10.27 -4.40
C SER A 142 23.39 -9.66 -3.27
N GLU A 143 23.58 -8.34 -3.28
CA GLU A 143 24.41 -7.61 -2.32
C GLU A 143 23.64 -6.57 -1.50
N THR A 144 22.45 -6.17 -1.95
CA THR A 144 21.57 -5.22 -1.23
C THR A 144 20.12 -5.42 -1.66
N ASP A 145 19.19 -4.96 -0.83
CA ASP A 145 17.79 -4.90 -1.25
C ASP A 145 17.61 -3.81 -2.31
N ARG A 146 16.90 -4.17 -3.38
CA ARG A 146 16.45 -3.20 -4.38
C ARG A 146 15.52 -2.17 -3.76
N LEU A 147 14.61 -2.68 -2.92
CA LEU A 147 13.64 -1.89 -2.19
C LEU A 147 13.40 -2.53 -0.82
N ALA A 148 13.23 -1.69 0.19
CA ALA A 148 12.73 -2.08 1.50
C ALA A 148 11.71 -1.05 2.01
N ILE A 149 10.55 -1.50 2.47
CA ILE A 149 9.58 -0.74 3.27
C ILE A 149 9.84 -1.10 4.71
N ARG A 150 10.14 -0.12 5.56
CA ARG A 150 10.61 -0.41 6.91
C ARG A 150 10.28 0.68 7.92
N TYR A 151 10.26 0.31 9.19
CA TYR A 151 10.39 1.21 10.31
C TYR A 151 11.87 1.58 10.49
N GLN A 152 12.18 2.88 10.55
CA GLN A 152 13.52 3.39 10.81
C GLN A 152 13.63 3.86 12.25
N ALA A 153 14.36 3.12 13.07
CA ALA A 153 14.50 3.39 14.49
C ALA A 153 15.07 4.79 14.80
N ALA A 154 16.01 5.29 13.99
CA ALA A 154 16.63 6.59 14.24
C ALA A 154 15.69 7.77 14.09
N SER A 155 14.69 7.66 13.23
CA SER A 155 13.65 8.70 13.01
C SER A 155 12.33 8.37 13.70
N GLY A 156 12.10 7.11 14.07
CA GLY A 156 10.81 6.63 14.57
C GLY A 156 9.71 6.65 13.51
N LYS A 157 10.05 6.45 12.23
CA LYS A 157 9.15 6.67 11.10
C LYS A 157 9.13 5.49 10.13
N TRP A 158 8.02 5.36 9.39
CA TRP A 158 7.99 4.55 8.19
C TRP A 158 8.80 5.19 7.08
N GLU A 159 9.56 4.40 6.36
CA GLU A 159 10.29 4.84 5.18
C GLU A 159 10.35 3.75 4.11
N VAL A 160 10.53 4.17 2.87
CA VAL A 160 10.96 3.29 1.78
C VAL A 160 12.38 3.64 1.38
N VAL A 161 13.20 2.62 1.21
CA VAL A 161 14.59 2.74 0.79
C VAL A 161 14.76 1.99 -0.53
N VAL A 162 15.36 2.63 -1.53
CA VAL A 162 15.67 2.03 -2.83
C VAL A 162 17.15 2.19 -3.12
N ALA A 163 17.83 1.09 -3.42
CA ALA A 163 19.22 1.12 -3.86
C ALA A 163 19.32 1.39 -5.36
N THR A 164 20.25 2.25 -5.76
CA THR A 164 20.44 2.62 -7.18
C THR A 164 21.12 1.54 -8.01
N LYS A 165 21.75 0.56 -7.38
CA LYS A 165 22.41 -0.60 -8.00
C LYS A 165 22.59 -1.72 -6.98
N ASP A 166 22.79 -2.96 -7.45
CA ASP A 166 23.02 -4.13 -6.59
C ASP A 166 24.49 -4.15 -6.11
N LYS A 167 24.77 -3.34 -5.09
CA LYS A 167 26.05 -3.25 -4.39
C LYS A 167 25.86 -2.88 -2.93
N ALA A 168 26.56 -3.52 -2.02
CA ALA A 168 26.42 -3.33 -0.56
C ALA A 168 26.52 -1.86 -0.10
N LYS A 169 27.27 -1.04 -0.83
CA LYS A 169 27.44 0.40 -0.55
C LYS A 169 26.85 1.29 -1.65
N ALA A 170 25.84 0.82 -2.34
CA ALA A 170 25.15 1.61 -3.34
C ALA A 170 24.56 2.89 -2.73
N PRO A 171 24.52 4.00 -3.47
CA PRO A 171 23.70 5.13 -3.09
C PRO A 171 22.25 4.68 -2.94
N ARG A 172 21.55 5.26 -1.97
CA ARG A 172 20.15 4.94 -1.67
C ARG A 172 19.30 6.18 -1.79
N VAL A 173 18.10 6.01 -2.28
CA VAL A 173 17.03 7.01 -2.23
C VAL A 173 16.09 6.61 -1.12
N VAL A 174 15.71 7.56 -0.29
CA VAL A 174 14.83 7.36 0.86
C VAL A 174 13.66 8.31 0.76
N VAL A 175 12.45 7.80 0.97
CA VAL A 175 11.25 8.59 1.20
C VAL A 175 10.72 8.23 2.57
N THR A 176 10.55 9.23 3.42
CA THR A 176 10.12 9.07 4.82
C THR A 176 8.72 9.65 5.01
N GLU A 177 7.89 8.99 5.81
CA GLU A 177 6.63 9.54 6.30
C GLU A 177 6.93 10.57 7.40
N GLU A 178 6.54 11.82 7.18
CA GLU A 178 6.90 12.91 8.10
C GLU A 178 5.79 13.25 9.11
N GLN A 179 4.54 12.91 8.83
CA GLN A 179 3.38 13.38 9.61
C GLN A 179 2.87 12.34 10.61
N ALA A 180 2.77 11.08 10.19
CA ALA A 180 2.24 10.02 11.04
C ALA A 180 3.34 9.31 11.83
N LEU A 181 3.01 8.85 13.03
CA LEU A 181 3.80 7.86 13.76
C LEU A 181 3.29 6.47 13.40
N PRO A 182 4.17 5.47 13.38
CA PRO A 182 3.76 4.08 13.21
C PRO A 182 2.76 3.64 14.28
N ASP A 183 1.76 2.84 13.87
CA ASP A 183 0.80 2.24 14.79
C ASP A 183 1.49 1.09 15.55
N ASP A 184 1.62 1.25 16.86
CA ASP A 184 2.12 0.26 17.82
C ASP A 184 1.07 -0.06 18.91
N ASP A 185 -0.19 0.34 18.72
CA ASP A 185 -1.29 -0.05 19.59
C ASP A 185 -1.59 -1.55 19.37
N PRO A 186 -1.48 -2.41 20.40
CA PRO A 186 -1.73 -3.84 20.27
C PRO A 186 -3.16 -4.19 19.80
N TYR A 187 -4.07 -3.24 19.88
CA TYR A 187 -5.45 -3.34 19.39
C TYR A 187 -5.72 -2.47 18.15
N GLY A 188 -4.69 -1.79 17.67
CA GLY A 188 -4.76 -0.93 16.48
C GLY A 188 -4.96 -1.75 15.20
N VAL A 189 -5.50 -1.11 14.19
CA VAL A 189 -5.71 -1.70 12.86
C VAL A 189 -4.44 -1.74 12.01
N GLY A 190 -3.31 -1.29 12.56
CA GLY A 190 -2.05 -1.17 11.84
C GLY A 190 -2.07 -0.09 10.77
N ASP A 191 -0.90 0.20 10.22
CA ASP A 191 -0.73 1.12 9.11
C ASP A 191 -0.81 0.40 7.77
N HIS A 192 -1.56 0.94 6.82
CA HIS A 192 -1.47 0.53 5.43
C HIS A 192 -0.30 1.27 4.77
N LEU A 193 0.69 0.52 4.35
CA LEU A 193 1.91 1.00 3.67
C LEU A 193 1.82 0.62 2.19
N ALA A 194 2.01 1.60 1.31
CA ALA A 194 2.10 1.31 -0.12
C ALA A 194 3.21 2.12 -0.78
N VAL A 195 3.94 1.46 -1.67
CA VAL A 195 4.99 2.05 -2.48
C VAL A 195 4.62 1.95 -3.94
N VAL A 196 4.69 3.06 -4.64
CA VAL A 196 4.50 3.15 -6.09
C VAL A 196 5.80 3.62 -6.73
N PHE A 197 6.35 2.81 -7.62
CA PHE A 197 7.43 3.20 -8.49
C PHE A 197 6.91 3.41 -9.91
N ASP A 198 7.05 4.63 -10.42
CA ASP A 198 6.68 5.03 -11.77
C ASP A 198 7.96 5.14 -12.61
N ALA A 199 8.28 4.09 -13.34
CA ALA A 199 9.53 4.02 -14.08
C ALA A 199 9.64 5.08 -15.20
N PRO A 200 8.61 5.34 -16.03
CA PRO A 200 8.64 6.43 -17.02
C PRO A 200 8.78 7.83 -16.40
N ALA A 201 8.23 8.06 -15.22
CA ALA A 201 8.35 9.34 -14.51
C ALA A 201 9.63 9.42 -13.67
N HIS A 202 10.34 8.30 -13.46
CA HIS A 202 11.44 8.18 -12.51
C HIS A 202 11.04 8.64 -11.10
N GLU A 203 9.85 8.23 -10.64
CA GLU A 203 9.28 8.73 -9.41
C GLU A 203 8.97 7.59 -8.43
N LEU A 204 9.40 7.76 -7.18
CA LEU A 204 9.10 6.88 -6.07
C LEU A 204 8.17 7.60 -5.09
N ARG A 205 7.05 6.96 -4.73
CA ARG A 205 6.05 7.49 -3.80
C ARG A 205 5.82 6.50 -2.68
N LEU A 206 5.81 7.00 -1.45
CA LEU A 206 5.35 6.27 -0.27
C LEU A 206 3.97 6.79 0.13
N TYR A 207 3.06 5.88 0.39
CA TYR A 207 1.74 6.17 0.96
C TYR A 207 1.62 5.47 2.31
N VAL A 208 1.13 6.20 3.30
CA VAL A 208 0.78 5.67 4.62
C VAL A 208 -0.70 5.97 4.86
N ASN A 209 -1.47 4.95 5.21
CA ASN A 209 -2.91 5.04 5.46
C ASN A 209 -3.68 5.72 4.30
N GLY A 210 -3.29 5.41 3.06
CA GLY A 210 -3.91 5.94 1.85
C GLY A 210 -3.50 7.37 1.48
N GLN A 211 -2.67 8.02 2.27
CA GLN A 211 -2.18 9.38 2.04
C GLN A 211 -0.76 9.34 1.51
N LEU A 212 -0.44 10.19 0.54
CA LEU A 212 0.93 10.36 0.06
C LEU A 212 1.79 10.95 1.20
N ALA A 213 2.94 10.34 1.49
CA ALA A 213 3.96 10.93 2.35
C ALA A 213 4.41 12.29 1.76
N ASP A 214 4.98 13.15 2.58
CA ASP A 214 5.28 14.55 2.24
C ASP A 214 6.10 14.73 0.96
N THR A 215 6.87 13.72 0.56
CA THR A 215 7.75 13.80 -0.60
C THR A 215 7.58 12.62 -1.54
N SER A 216 7.54 12.91 -2.83
CA SER A 216 7.94 11.98 -3.87
C SER A 216 9.30 12.41 -4.40
N VAL A 217 10.18 11.48 -4.72
CA VAL A 217 11.54 11.79 -5.17
C VAL A 217 11.83 11.21 -6.52
N ALA A 218 12.63 11.93 -7.30
CA ALA A 218 13.14 11.43 -8.57
C ALA A 218 14.14 10.30 -8.30
N VAL A 219 13.93 9.15 -8.93
CA VAL A 219 14.74 7.95 -8.76
C VAL A 219 15.15 7.39 -10.11
N ASP A 220 16.44 7.28 -10.34
CA ASP A 220 16.98 6.57 -11.48
C ASP A 220 17.52 5.21 -11.02
N THR A 221 16.64 4.22 -10.96
CA THR A 221 16.96 2.85 -10.51
C THR A 221 16.53 1.79 -11.50
N THR A 222 16.19 2.15 -12.71
CA THR A 222 15.71 1.21 -13.74
C THR A 222 16.78 0.25 -14.26
N SER A 223 18.04 0.43 -13.85
CA SER A 223 19.19 -0.29 -14.39
C SER A 223 19.40 -1.69 -13.84
N TRP A 224 18.61 -2.13 -12.85
CA TRP A 224 18.74 -3.46 -12.26
C TRP A 224 17.43 -3.97 -11.63
N THR A 225 17.31 -5.30 -11.54
CA THR A 225 16.15 -5.99 -11.00
C THR A 225 16.50 -6.70 -9.70
N ALA A 226 15.51 -6.91 -8.82
CA ALA A 226 15.65 -7.84 -7.72
C ALA A 226 15.91 -9.26 -8.26
N SER A 227 16.74 -10.02 -7.58
CA SER A 227 17.08 -11.40 -7.96
C SER A 227 16.42 -12.44 -7.06
N GLY A 228 15.99 -12.06 -5.86
CA GLY A 228 15.28 -12.92 -4.91
C GLY A 228 13.80 -12.63 -4.84
N GLY A 229 13.04 -13.55 -4.26
CA GLY A 229 11.60 -13.41 -4.02
C GLY A 229 11.27 -12.26 -3.06
N LEU A 230 10.02 -11.81 -3.11
CA LEU A 230 9.48 -10.85 -2.13
C LEU A 230 9.68 -11.45 -0.72
N GLN A 231 10.25 -10.65 0.17
CA GLN A 231 10.38 -10.99 1.58
C GLN A 231 9.32 -10.21 2.36
N VAL A 232 8.68 -10.87 3.29
CA VAL A 232 7.75 -10.29 4.26
C VAL A 232 8.33 -10.50 5.65
N GLY A 233 8.57 -9.43 6.38
CA GLY A 233 9.09 -9.47 7.74
C GLY A 233 10.62 -9.45 7.85
N ARG A 234 11.36 -9.21 6.77
CA ARG A 234 12.81 -9.01 6.86
C ARG A 234 13.42 -8.29 5.65
N SER A 235 14.62 -7.79 5.85
CA SER A 235 15.60 -7.54 4.78
C SER A 235 16.44 -8.81 4.57
N ALA A 236 16.41 -9.40 3.38
CA ALA A 236 17.20 -10.60 3.12
C ALA A 236 18.72 -10.34 3.18
N THR A 237 19.15 -9.11 2.96
CA THR A 237 20.56 -8.73 2.92
C THR A 237 21.10 -8.17 4.23
N HIS A 238 20.21 -7.68 5.13
CA HIS A 238 20.60 -7.05 6.40
C HIS A 238 20.02 -7.74 7.64
N GLY A 239 19.06 -8.63 7.47
CA GLY A 239 18.24 -9.14 8.57
C GLY A 239 17.10 -8.16 8.86
N ASP A 240 17.27 -7.22 9.78
CA ASP A 240 16.27 -6.20 10.15
C ASP A 240 14.86 -6.83 10.29
N TYR A 241 14.78 -7.95 11.04
CA TYR A 241 13.54 -8.71 11.23
C TYR A 241 12.44 -7.86 11.86
N PHE A 242 11.23 -8.03 11.37
CA PHE A 242 10.05 -7.32 11.82
C PHE A 242 9.43 -8.00 13.05
N ASP A 243 9.25 -7.24 14.12
CA ASP A 243 8.51 -7.65 15.32
C ASP A 243 7.12 -7.03 15.25
N GLY A 244 6.14 -7.83 14.90
CA GLY A 244 4.79 -7.33 14.70
C GLY A 244 3.91 -8.23 13.86
N THR A 245 2.90 -7.62 13.30
CA THR A 245 1.86 -8.28 12.51
C THR A 245 1.82 -7.71 11.11
N VAL A 246 1.73 -8.58 10.10
CA VAL A 246 1.61 -8.18 8.68
C VAL A 246 0.40 -8.86 8.05
N ASP A 247 -0.32 -8.10 7.22
CA ASP A 247 -1.54 -8.54 6.57
C ASP A 247 -1.72 -7.89 5.20
N GLU A 248 -2.66 -8.38 4.38
CA GLU A 248 -3.09 -7.72 3.15
C GLU A 248 -1.95 -7.39 2.18
N VAL A 249 -0.96 -8.28 2.06
CA VAL A 249 0.19 -8.06 1.17
C VAL A 249 -0.25 -8.13 -0.29
N ARG A 250 0.09 -7.13 -1.08
CA ARG A 250 -0.26 -7.01 -2.49
C ARG A 250 0.94 -6.59 -3.34
N ALA A 251 1.00 -7.14 -4.55
CA ALA A 251 1.99 -6.79 -5.57
C ALA A 251 1.31 -6.56 -6.91
N TYR A 252 1.64 -5.45 -7.56
CA TYR A 252 1.12 -5.11 -8.88
C TYR A 252 2.27 -4.70 -9.81
N SER A 253 2.21 -5.16 -11.05
CA SER A 253 2.93 -4.52 -12.16
C SER A 253 2.15 -3.25 -12.56
N GLY A 254 2.86 -2.14 -12.73
CA GLY A 254 2.27 -0.84 -13.07
C GLY A 254 2.01 0.08 -11.89
N VAL A 255 1.46 1.24 -12.18
CA VAL A 255 1.26 2.37 -11.26
C VAL A 255 -0.16 2.36 -10.72
N ALA A 256 -0.35 2.04 -9.44
CA ALA A 256 -1.64 2.21 -8.79
C ALA A 256 -1.98 3.70 -8.63
N SER A 257 -3.23 4.05 -8.91
CA SER A 257 -3.71 5.41 -8.71
C SER A 257 -3.85 5.76 -7.22
N PRO A 258 -3.77 7.04 -6.84
CA PRO A 258 -4.03 7.47 -5.46
C PRO A 258 -5.39 7.01 -4.93
N THR A 259 -6.41 6.97 -5.80
CA THR A 259 -7.75 6.46 -5.44
C THR A 259 -7.70 4.98 -5.09
N MET A 260 -6.99 4.16 -5.87
CA MET A 260 -6.82 2.73 -5.58
C MET A 260 -6.05 2.50 -4.29
N ILE A 261 -4.97 3.26 -4.04
CA ILE A 261 -4.22 3.19 -2.77
C ILE A 261 -5.12 3.53 -1.58
N SER A 262 -5.94 4.58 -1.70
CA SER A 262 -6.92 4.94 -0.67
C SER A 262 -7.97 3.85 -0.44
N GLN A 263 -8.44 3.20 -1.50
CA GLN A 263 -9.37 2.07 -1.41
C GLN A 263 -8.74 0.84 -0.73
N MET A 264 -7.50 0.51 -1.06
CA MET A 264 -6.75 -0.56 -0.38
C MET A 264 -6.57 -0.26 1.11
N SER A 265 -6.24 0.97 1.47
CA SER A 265 -6.11 1.39 2.85
C SER A 265 -7.43 1.29 3.63
N ALA A 266 -8.53 1.71 3.01
CA ALA A 266 -9.86 1.68 3.61
C ALA A 266 -10.56 0.31 3.52
N LEU A 267 -9.98 -0.67 2.81
CA LEU A 267 -10.56 -1.99 2.53
C LEU A 267 -11.94 -1.89 1.84
N THR A 268 -12.14 -0.84 1.04
CA THR A 268 -13.43 -0.55 0.40
C THR A 268 -13.30 -0.42 -1.11
N GLY A 269 -14.30 -0.88 -1.84
CA GLY A 269 -14.42 -0.63 -3.28
C GLY A 269 -13.29 -1.22 -4.14
N LEU A 270 -12.54 -2.18 -3.60
CA LEU A 270 -11.56 -2.93 -4.37
C LEU A 270 -12.32 -3.78 -5.38
N PRO A 271 -12.00 -3.70 -6.69
CA PRO A 271 -12.58 -4.62 -7.63
C PRO A 271 -12.21 -6.03 -7.21
N HIS A 272 -13.18 -6.90 -7.08
CA HIS A 272 -12.95 -8.33 -7.08
C HIS A 272 -12.49 -8.68 -8.50
N LEU A 273 -11.18 -8.51 -8.71
CA LEU A 273 -10.53 -8.86 -9.96
C LEU A 273 -10.30 -10.36 -10.02
#